data_d879d23329e1f7563e0bab173ef411e3
#
_entry.id   d879d23329e1f7563e0bab173ef411e3
#
_cell.length_a   1.000
_cell.length_b   1.000
_cell.length_c   1.000
_cell.angle_alpha   90.00
_cell.angle_beta   90.00
_cell.angle_gamma   90.00
#
_symmetry.space_group_name_H-M   'P 1'
#
loop_
_entity.id
_entity.type
_entity.pdbx_description
1 polymer ?
#
loop_
_entity_poly.entity_id
_entity_poly.type
_entity_poly.pdbx_seq_one_letter_code
_entity_poly.pdbx_strand_id
1 'polypeptide(L)'
;MKCSNHEAVIDAIMEQYNQGRMEMSVVHGPYSVGKTYIARELQARLGKSHTIYLLGRLANEPIHIRSIERELEVPSGSFKTLEDALRGVFQASLDKRVMFIIDDYPAFVDTVPQAPIILRDLMETYRDHGKVFVLLMGTHVDELKGRIIGESSLIAAYIHNYFKVNPFTLDDVRALGWNYTDEDLAKIYHVTGGMPGNLVHIDSALSVDENIVRLFFKPQGVLCMEPQRLVMRYIRNTGAANAILYALAQLDKPFYTELCHASELKSGTFATRMADLLDMEIIGRIQGGSRGPLRYADYHFVNTMFQFWYQFVFPNLEEINCGQGQYIYDTIAKPVLDTLA
;
A
#
# COMPACT_ATOMS: atom_id res chain seq x y z
N MET A 1 -0.75 4.09 16.21
CA MET A 1 -2.03 3.37 16.36
C MET A 1 -1.72 1.88 16.44
N LYS A 2 -1.93 1.25 17.57
CA LYS A 2 -1.82 -0.21 17.69
C LYS A 2 -3.17 -0.81 17.33
N CYS A 3 -3.18 -1.77 16.42
CA CYS A 3 -4.38 -2.47 16.00
C CYS A 3 -4.11 -3.98 15.98
N SER A 4 -5.10 -4.79 16.30
CA SER A 4 -5.02 -6.25 16.35
C SER A 4 -4.53 -6.87 15.04
N ASN A 5 -4.91 -6.31 13.89
CA ASN A 5 -4.50 -6.78 12.57
C ASN A 5 -2.98 -6.62 12.34
N HIS A 6 -2.41 -5.45 12.68
CA HIS A 6 -0.96 -5.24 12.55
C HIS A 6 -0.17 -6.10 13.56
N GLU A 7 -0.66 -6.22 14.79
CA GLU A 7 -0.02 -7.07 15.81
C GLU A 7 0.03 -8.53 15.35
N ALA A 8 -1.06 -9.08 14.81
CA ALA A 8 -1.09 -10.44 14.28
C ALA A 8 -0.05 -10.68 13.17
N VAL A 9 0.11 -9.71 12.25
CA VAL A 9 1.14 -9.79 11.19
C VAL A 9 2.55 -9.70 11.78
N ILE A 10 2.78 -8.79 12.72
CA ILE A 10 4.07 -8.64 13.41
C ILE A 10 4.43 -9.91 14.17
N ASP A 11 3.48 -10.48 14.92
CA ASP A 11 3.72 -11.70 15.69
C ASP A 11 4.01 -12.90 14.77
N ALA A 12 3.29 -13.03 13.65
CA ALA A 12 3.56 -14.07 12.66
C ALA A 12 4.96 -13.92 12.01
N ILE A 13 5.39 -12.70 11.70
CA ILE A 13 6.75 -12.43 11.19
C ILE A 13 7.78 -12.78 12.27
N MET A 14 7.55 -12.39 13.52
CA MET A 14 8.44 -12.69 14.63
C MET A 14 8.56 -14.19 14.91
N GLU A 15 7.45 -14.94 14.79
CA GLU A 15 7.45 -16.40 14.88
C GLU A 15 8.38 -17.02 13.83
N GLN A 16 8.28 -16.59 12.56
CA GLN A 16 9.17 -17.06 11.50
C GLN A 16 10.62 -16.65 11.76
N TYR A 17 10.85 -15.39 12.12
CA TYR A 17 12.18 -14.94 12.48
C TYR A 17 12.80 -15.81 13.58
N ASN A 18 12.06 -16.19 14.62
CA ASN A 18 12.55 -16.99 15.74
C ASN A 18 12.87 -18.46 15.40
N GLN A 19 12.44 -18.97 14.25
CA GLN A 19 12.80 -20.32 13.78
C GLN A 19 14.29 -20.48 13.49
N GLY A 20 15.05 -19.42 13.36
CA GLY A 20 16.50 -19.45 13.22
C GLY A 20 17.02 -19.76 11.82
N ARG A 21 16.15 -20.08 10.85
CA ARG A 21 16.54 -20.43 9.47
C ARG A 21 16.83 -19.17 8.65
N MET A 22 17.78 -19.28 7.72
CA MET A 22 17.94 -18.27 6.68
C MET A 22 16.77 -18.38 5.70
N GLU A 23 16.01 -17.33 5.55
CA GLU A 23 14.83 -17.33 4.69
C GLU A 23 14.48 -15.93 4.20
N MET A 24 13.59 -15.89 3.20
CA MET A 24 13.00 -14.66 2.66
C MET A 24 11.50 -14.72 2.82
N SER A 25 10.91 -13.61 3.25
CA SER A 25 9.46 -13.45 3.40
C SER A 25 9.01 -12.14 2.78
N VAL A 26 7.73 -12.06 2.44
CA VAL A 26 7.15 -10.89 1.78
C VAL A 26 6.01 -10.33 2.61
N VAL A 27 6.00 -9.01 2.82
CA VAL A 27 4.87 -8.26 3.36
C VAL A 27 4.28 -7.41 2.26
N HIS A 28 3.00 -7.59 2.00
CA HIS A 28 2.30 -6.85 0.97
C HIS A 28 0.94 -6.32 1.43
N GLY A 29 0.43 -5.33 0.72
CA GLY A 29 -0.88 -4.74 1.00
C GLY A 29 -1.00 -3.36 0.38
N PRO A 30 -2.20 -2.75 0.40
CA PRO A 30 -2.45 -1.45 -0.23
C PRO A 30 -1.51 -0.35 0.26
N TYR A 31 -1.45 0.75 -0.48
CA TYR A 31 -0.75 1.95 -0.02
C TYR A 31 -1.42 2.49 1.26
N SER A 32 -0.63 3.10 2.14
CA SER A 32 -1.09 3.65 3.42
C SER A 32 -1.68 2.65 4.44
N VAL A 33 -1.59 1.34 4.18
CA VAL A 33 -2.07 0.28 5.09
C VAL A 33 -1.21 0.07 6.33
N GLY A 34 -0.03 0.70 6.41
CA GLY A 34 0.83 0.64 7.60
C GLY A 34 2.03 -0.32 7.48
N LYS A 35 2.44 -0.75 6.28
CA LYS A 35 3.63 -1.62 6.10
C LYS A 35 4.89 -1.04 6.76
N THR A 36 5.19 0.23 6.52
CA THR A 36 6.33 0.91 7.15
C THR A 36 6.20 0.98 8.68
N TYR A 37 4.97 1.08 9.22
CA TYR A 37 4.74 0.99 10.66
C TYR A 37 5.15 -0.40 11.19
N ILE A 38 4.76 -1.48 10.49
CA ILE A 38 5.16 -2.85 10.82
C ILE A 38 6.68 -2.98 10.82
N ALA A 39 7.37 -2.45 9.79
CA ALA A 39 8.84 -2.44 9.74
C ALA A 39 9.46 -1.75 10.96
N ARG A 40 8.94 -0.59 11.35
CA ARG A 40 9.41 0.16 12.51
C ARG A 40 9.15 -0.55 13.84
N GLU A 41 8.02 -1.20 13.97
CA GLU A 41 7.68 -1.98 15.16
C GLU A 41 8.60 -3.22 15.28
N LEU A 42 8.89 -3.92 14.16
CA LEU A 42 9.87 -5.01 14.14
C LEU A 42 11.26 -4.54 14.55
N GLN A 43 11.70 -3.37 14.06
CA GLN A 43 12.97 -2.76 14.49
C GLN A 43 12.97 -2.44 16.00
N ALA A 44 11.87 -1.93 16.53
CA ALA A 44 11.75 -1.61 17.94
C ALA A 44 11.81 -2.87 18.83
N ARG A 45 11.17 -3.96 18.41
CA ARG A 45 11.15 -5.24 19.14
C ARG A 45 12.51 -5.96 19.12
N LEU A 46 13.19 -5.96 17.99
CA LEU A 46 14.45 -6.67 17.81
C LEU A 46 15.68 -5.81 18.22
N GLY A 47 15.56 -4.50 18.16
CA GLY A 47 16.65 -3.57 18.36
C GLY A 47 17.56 -3.42 17.14
N LYS A 48 18.33 -2.32 17.11
CA LYS A 48 19.22 -1.97 15.99
C LYS A 48 20.27 -3.03 15.68
N SER A 49 20.77 -3.73 16.68
CA SER A 49 21.80 -4.75 16.47
C SER A 49 21.32 -5.97 15.69
N HIS A 50 20.01 -6.19 15.63
CA HIS A 50 19.39 -7.34 14.96
C HIS A 50 18.56 -6.95 13.73
N THR A 51 18.54 -5.68 13.35
CA THR A 51 17.80 -5.18 12.18
C THR A 51 18.66 -4.31 11.31
N ILE A 52 18.50 -4.45 9.99
CA ILE A 52 19.06 -3.56 8.97
C ILE A 52 17.90 -3.14 8.10
N TYR A 53 17.67 -1.83 7.96
CA TYR A 53 16.52 -1.29 7.24
C TYR A 53 16.98 -0.51 6.01
N LEU A 54 16.50 -0.93 4.85
CA LEU A 54 16.69 -0.25 3.57
C LEU A 54 15.33 0.24 3.06
N LEU A 55 15.19 1.55 2.87
CA LEU A 55 14.05 2.10 2.13
C LEU A 55 14.38 2.08 0.64
N GLY A 56 13.61 1.33 -0.14
CA GLY A 56 13.61 1.39 -1.60
C GLY A 56 13.15 2.77 -2.05
N ARG A 57 13.99 3.47 -2.80
CA ARG A 57 13.73 4.81 -3.31
C ARG A 57 13.96 4.82 -4.81
N LEU A 58 13.27 5.71 -5.50
CA LEU A 58 13.61 6.05 -6.89
C LEU A 58 14.89 6.90 -6.90
N ALA A 59 16.02 6.27 -6.56
CA ALA A 59 17.32 6.90 -6.40
C ALA A 59 18.42 6.01 -6.99
N ASN A 60 19.55 6.60 -7.35
CA ASN A 60 20.68 5.86 -7.89
C ASN A 60 21.35 4.95 -6.84
N GLU A 61 22.05 3.93 -7.32
CA GLU A 61 22.73 2.90 -6.51
C GLU A 61 23.60 3.45 -5.37
N PRO A 62 24.43 4.51 -5.54
CA PRO A 62 25.22 5.08 -4.45
C PRO A 62 24.43 5.55 -3.23
N ILE A 63 23.15 5.93 -3.40
CA ILE A 63 22.30 6.35 -2.27
C ILE A 63 21.89 5.12 -1.45
N HIS A 64 21.57 4.00 -2.10
CA HIS A 64 21.28 2.74 -1.43
C HIS A 64 22.50 2.19 -0.69
N ILE A 65 23.69 2.24 -1.32
CA ILE A 65 24.96 1.84 -0.68
C ILE A 65 25.18 2.63 0.61
N ARG A 66 25.09 3.97 0.56
CA ARG A 66 25.24 4.82 1.76
C ARG A 66 24.20 4.53 2.83
N SER A 67 22.99 4.16 2.44
CA SER A 67 21.96 3.78 3.41
C SER A 67 22.33 2.48 4.14
N ILE A 68 22.86 1.49 3.43
CA ILE A 68 23.33 0.23 4.02
C ILE A 68 24.57 0.46 4.89
N GLU A 69 25.55 1.27 4.44
CA GLU A 69 26.72 1.65 5.24
C GLU A 69 26.32 2.25 6.59
N ARG A 70 25.34 3.14 6.60
CA ARG A 70 24.83 3.76 7.83
C ARG A 70 24.15 2.74 8.75
N GLU A 71 23.37 1.80 8.20
CA GLU A 71 22.71 0.77 9.00
C GLU A 71 23.69 -0.26 9.57
N LEU A 72 24.79 -0.53 8.85
CA LEU A 72 25.89 -1.39 9.29
C LEU A 72 26.89 -0.67 10.19
N GLU A 73 26.73 0.65 10.40
CA GLU A 73 27.61 1.50 11.19
C GLU A 73 29.09 1.47 10.71
N VAL A 74 29.29 1.33 9.37
CA VAL A 74 30.60 1.38 8.74
C VAL A 74 30.86 2.75 8.10
N PRO A 75 32.15 3.16 7.92
CA PRO A 75 32.47 4.44 7.29
C PRO A 75 31.87 4.58 5.88
N SER A 76 31.48 5.81 5.51
CA SER A 76 31.02 6.08 4.14
C SER A 76 32.12 5.78 3.13
N GLY A 77 31.75 5.07 2.04
CA GLY A 77 32.69 4.61 1.02
C GLY A 77 33.37 3.26 1.33
N SER A 78 32.91 2.55 2.36
CA SER A 78 33.35 1.18 2.68
C SER A 78 33.00 0.20 1.57
N PHE A 79 31.87 0.42 0.88
CA PHE A 79 31.42 -0.42 -0.22
C PHE A 79 31.49 0.34 -1.55
N LYS A 80 32.03 -0.33 -2.59
CA LYS A 80 32.15 0.26 -3.94
C LYS A 80 30.95 -0.06 -4.82
N THR A 81 30.30 -1.19 -4.60
CA THR A 81 29.16 -1.67 -5.35
C THR A 81 28.00 -2.02 -4.43
N LEU A 82 26.81 -2.11 -4.99
CA LEU A 82 25.64 -2.58 -4.23
C LEU A 82 25.82 -4.03 -3.79
N GLU A 83 26.44 -4.86 -4.63
CA GLU A 83 26.74 -6.25 -4.26
C GLU A 83 27.63 -6.32 -3.01
N ASP A 84 28.70 -5.48 -2.93
CA ASP A 84 29.54 -5.41 -1.73
C ASP A 84 28.73 -5.00 -0.49
N ALA A 85 27.87 -4.01 -0.63
CA ALA A 85 27.03 -3.51 0.46
C ALA A 85 26.02 -4.59 0.94
N LEU A 86 25.33 -5.25 0.01
CA LEU A 86 24.42 -6.35 0.34
C LEU A 86 25.17 -7.54 0.94
N ARG A 87 26.35 -7.88 0.41
CA ARG A 87 27.24 -8.90 0.98
C ARG A 87 27.61 -8.56 2.44
N GLY A 88 27.87 -7.30 2.74
CA GLY A 88 28.11 -6.83 4.10
C GLY A 88 26.95 -7.13 5.06
N VAL A 89 25.70 -7.00 4.58
CA VAL A 89 24.50 -7.38 5.36
C VAL A 89 24.50 -8.88 5.68
N PHE A 90 24.80 -9.73 4.69
CA PHE A 90 24.85 -11.17 4.88
C PHE A 90 26.02 -11.59 5.79
N GLN A 91 27.17 -10.94 5.67
CA GLN A 91 28.32 -11.15 6.56
C GLN A 91 27.97 -10.81 8.01
N ALA A 92 27.28 -9.71 8.26
CA ALA A 92 26.81 -9.35 9.59
C ALA A 92 25.87 -10.40 10.19
N SER A 93 25.25 -11.25 9.36
CA SER A 93 24.39 -12.34 9.83
C SER A 93 25.12 -13.63 10.21
N LEU A 94 26.41 -13.73 10.00
CA LEU A 94 27.17 -14.95 10.34
C LEU A 94 27.30 -15.12 11.86
N ASP A 95 27.56 -14.02 12.56
CA ASP A 95 27.76 -14.02 14.01
C ASP A 95 26.44 -13.99 14.79
N LYS A 96 25.44 -13.27 14.28
CA LYS A 96 24.15 -13.07 14.92
C LYS A 96 23.02 -13.08 13.91
N ARG A 97 21.81 -13.45 14.34
CA ARG A 97 20.63 -13.36 13.48
C ARG A 97 20.29 -11.90 13.19
N VAL A 98 20.06 -11.59 11.92
CA VAL A 98 19.73 -10.26 11.43
C VAL A 98 18.47 -10.33 10.58
N MET A 99 17.52 -9.41 10.84
CA MET A 99 16.40 -9.15 9.95
C MET A 99 16.79 -8.02 9.00
N PHE A 100 16.87 -8.32 7.71
CA PHE A 100 17.11 -7.35 6.65
C PHE A 100 15.81 -6.96 6.00
N ILE A 101 15.32 -5.76 6.29
CA ILE A 101 14.05 -5.23 5.80
C ILE A 101 14.33 -4.34 4.59
N ILE A 102 13.71 -4.65 3.44
CA ILE A 102 13.69 -3.80 2.25
C ILE A 102 12.25 -3.29 2.07
N ASP A 103 12.00 -2.07 2.52
CA ASP A 103 10.70 -1.41 2.40
C ASP A 103 10.59 -0.72 1.03
N ASP A 104 9.44 -0.84 0.36
CA ASP A 104 9.21 -0.46 -1.03
C ASP A 104 10.16 -1.15 -2.02
N TYR A 105 10.25 -2.48 -1.91
CA TYR A 105 11.10 -3.32 -2.75
C TYR A 105 10.88 -3.12 -4.27
N PRO A 106 9.65 -2.92 -4.79
CA PRO A 106 9.46 -2.60 -6.21
C PRO A 106 10.23 -1.36 -6.65
N ALA A 107 10.16 -0.26 -5.89
CA ALA A 107 10.91 0.96 -6.21
C ALA A 107 12.43 0.76 -6.14
N PHE A 108 12.91 -0.13 -5.27
CA PHE A 108 14.32 -0.53 -5.24
C PHE A 108 14.73 -1.25 -6.52
N VAL A 109 13.94 -2.22 -6.98
CA VAL A 109 14.24 -2.98 -8.22
C VAL A 109 14.12 -2.11 -9.47
N ASP A 110 13.19 -1.17 -9.52
CA ASP A 110 13.05 -0.22 -10.63
C ASP A 110 14.33 0.60 -10.87
N THR A 111 15.06 0.91 -9.80
CA THR A 111 16.29 1.69 -9.86
C THR A 111 17.55 0.83 -9.88
N VAL A 112 17.47 -0.39 -9.41
CA VAL A 112 18.55 -1.37 -9.36
C VAL A 112 18.07 -2.73 -9.89
N PRO A 113 17.89 -2.90 -11.20
CA PRO A 113 17.30 -4.11 -11.79
C PRO A 113 18.09 -5.40 -11.52
N GLN A 114 19.37 -5.29 -11.17
CA GLN A 114 20.22 -6.41 -10.79
C GLN A 114 20.00 -6.89 -9.33
N ALA A 115 19.29 -6.15 -8.49
CA ALA A 115 19.11 -6.49 -7.07
C ALA A 115 18.52 -7.90 -6.83
N PRO A 116 17.54 -8.40 -7.60
CA PRO A 116 17.04 -9.76 -7.44
C PRO A 116 18.11 -10.83 -7.70
N ILE A 117 18.99 -10.61 -8.71
CA ILE A 117 20.10 -11.53 -9.03
C ILE A 117 21.08 -11.55 -7.87
N ILE A 118 21.51 -10.38 -7.39
CA ILE A 118 22.45 -10.27 -6.28
C ILE A 118 21.87 -10.93 -5.02
N LEU A 119 20.61 -10.68 -4.70
CA LEU A 119 19.96 -11.30 -3.53
C LEU A 119 19.90 -12.82 -3.65
N ARG A 120 19.56 -13.36 -4.83
CA ARG A 120 19.58 -14.81 -5.10
C ARG A 120 20.97 -15.39 -4.85
N ASP A 121 22.00 -14.79 -5.43
CA ASP A 121 23.36 -15.30 -5.36
C ASP A 121 23.92 -15.25 -3.92
N LEU A 122 23.53 -14.22 -3.16
CA LEU A 122 23.85 -14.12 -1.74
C LEU A 122 23.07 -15.16 -0.91
N MET A 123 21.77 -15.37 -1.15
CA MET A 123 21.01 -16.43 -0.51
C MET A 123 21.62 -17.81 -0.76
N GLU A 124 22.10 -18.07 -1.98
CA GLU A 124 22.79 -19.32 -2.30
C GLU A 124 24.14 -19.44 -1.59
N THR A 125 24.97 -18.38 -1.65
CA THR A 125 26.31 -18.34 -1.07
C THR A 125 26.33 -18.57 0.44
N TYR A 126 25.32 -18.01 1.13
CA TYR A 126 25.24 -18.06 2.60
C TYR A 126 24.26 -19.12 3.13
N ARG A 127 23.73 -20.00 2.27
CA ARG A 127 22.69 -21.00 2.59
C ARG A 127 22.98 -21.78 3.87
N ASP A 128 24.19 -22.28 4.03
CA ASP A 128 24.54 -23.21 5.12
C ASP A 128 25.01 -22.51 6.40
N HIS A 129 25.36 -21.23 6.32
CA HIS A 129 26.00 -20.52 7.44
C HIS A 129 25.33 -19.21 7.81
N GLY A 130 24.58 -18.62 6.90
CA GLY A 130 23.89 -17.36 7.10
C GLY A 130 22.70 -17.48 8.05
N LYS A 131 22.46 -16.42 8.82
CA LYS A 131 21.30 -16.32 9.74
C LYS A 131 20.43 -15.12 9.39
N VAL A 132 20.49 -14.65 8.13
CA VAL A 132 19.69 -13.52 7.69
C VAL A 132 18.23 -13.95 7.47
N PHE A 133 17.31 -13.09 7.91
CA PHE A 133 15.91 -13.14 7.57
C PHE A 133 15.63 -11.93 6.68
N VAL A 134 15.40 -12.14 5.39
CA VAL A 134 15.11 -11.07 4.43
C VAL A 134 13.61 -10.81 4.39
N LEU A 135 13.19 -9.57 4.68
CA LEU A 135 11.81 -9.15 4.63
C LEU A 135 11.61 -8.13 3.52
N LEU A 136 11.00 -8.55 2.43
CA LEU A 136 10.66 -7.70 1.29
C LEU A 136 9.27 -7.10 1.50
N MET A 137 9.13 -5.78 1.38
CA MET A 137 7.85 -5.11 1.56
C MET A 137 7.45 -4.35 0.30
N GLY A 138 6.18 -4.47 -0.10
CA GLY A 138 5.70 -3.81 -1.32
C GLY A 138 4.20 -3.62 -1.36
N THR A 139 3.73 -2.80 -2.31
CA THR A 139 2.33 -2.37 -2.37
C THR A 139 1.48 -3.29 -3.24
N HIS A 140 1.89 -3.66 -4.43
CA HIS A 140 1.06 -4.40 -5.38
C HIS A 140 1.36 -5.89 -5.36
N VAL A 141 0.30 -6.69 -5.11
CA VAL A 141 0.44 -8.17 -4.96
C VAL A 141 0.79 -8.82 -6.30
N ASP A 142 0.10 -8.44 -7.37
CA ASP A 142 0.28 -9.11 -8.66
C ASP A 142 1.52 -8.61 -9.39
N GLU A 143 1.90 -7.34 -9.23
CA GLU A 143 3.19 -6.84 -9.70
C GLU A 143 4.35 -7.46 -8.91
N LEU A 144 4.22 -7.55 -7.58
CA LEU A 144 5.18 -8.27 -6.73
C LEU A 144 5.25 -9.76 -7.11
N LYS A 145 4.09 -10.43 -7.23
CA LYS A 145 4.05 -11.85 -7.58
C LYS A 145 4.46 -12.11 -9.03
N GLY A 146 4.00 -11.31 -9.99
CA GLY A 146 4.25 -11.52 -11.40
C GLY A 146 5.65 -11.14 -11.86
N ARG A 147 6.15 -9.98 -11.45
CA ARG A 147 7.40 -9.39 -11.97
C ARG A 147 8.61 -9.62 -11.08
N ILE A 148 8.44 -9.59 -9.78
CA ILE A 148 9.55 -9.46 -8.82
C ILE A 148 9.72 -10.70 -7.96
N ILE A 149 8.62 -11.32 -7.49
CA ILE A 149 8.63 -12.46 -6.58
C ILE A 149 7.79 -13.65 -7.07
N GLY A 150 7.22 -13.59 -8.29
CA GLY A 150 6.43 -14.68 -8.87
C GLY A 150 7.26 -15.92 -9.19
N GLU A 151 6.60 -17.01 -9.59
CA GLU A 151 7.26 -18.30 -9.90
C GLU A 151 8.39 -18.18 -10.94
N SER A 152 8.32 -17.20 -11.84
CA SER A 152 9.37 -16.88 -12.80
C SER A 152 10.48 -15.97 -12.25
N SER A 153 10.36 -15.47 -11.02
CA SER A 153 11.36 -14.62 -10.40
C SER A 153 12.56 -15.41 -9.91
N LEU A 154 13.73 -14.81 -10.05
CA LEU A 154 15.00 -15.40 -9.62
C LEU A 154 15.08 -15.69 -8.11
N ILE A 155 14.27 -14.99 -7.28
CA ILE A 155 14.26 -15.14 -5.82
C ILE A 155 13.05 -15.93 -5.29
N ALA A 156 12.13 -16.35 -6.17
CA ALA A 156 10.90 -17.04 -5.76
C ALA A 156 11.17 -18.29 -4.91
N ALA A 157 12.21 -19.07 -5.25
CA ALA A 157 12.57 -20.29 -4.53
C ALA A 157 13.00 -20.06 -3.07
N TYR A 158 13.33 -18.81 -2.70
CA TYR A 158 13.77 -18.45 -1.35
C TYR A 158 12.65 -17.81 -0.51
N ILE A 159 11.50 -17.52 -1.13
CA ILE A 159 10.35 -16.91 -0.44
C ILE A 159 9.51 -18.02 0.16
N HIS A 160 9.45 -18.03 1.49
CA HIS A 160 8.73 -19.05 2.24
C HIS A 160 7.34 -18.60 2.70
N ASN A 161 7.18 -17.29 2.97
CA ASN A 161 5.95 -16.76 3.53
C ASN A 161 5.53 -15.45 2.86
N TYR A 162 4.20 -15.26 2.75
CA TYR A 162 3.56 -14.05 2.28
C TYR A 162 2.61 -13.54 3.35
N PHE A 163 2.84 -12.34 3.86
CA PHE A 163 2.03 -11.69 4.88
C PHE A 163 1.22 -10.56 4.24
N LYS A 164 -0.08 -10.74 4.13
CA LYS A 164 -0.98 -9.66 3.65
C LYS A 164 -1.35 -8.74 4.80
N VAL A 165 -1.12 -7.44 4.62
CA VAL A 165 -1.59 -6.39 5.51
C VAL A 165 -2.88 -5.82 4.93
N ASN A 166 -3.97 -5.97 5.66
CA ASN A 166 -5.27 -5.45 5.25
C ASN A 166 -5.54 -4.08 5.87
N PRO A 167 -6.41 -3.25 5.24
CA PRO A 167 -6.97 -2.08 5.89
C PRO A 167 -7.62 -2.43 7.24
N PHE A 168 -7.74 -1.48 8.12
CA PHE A 168 -8.53 -1.63 9.34
C PHE A 168 -9.98 -1.92 8.99
N THR A 169 -10.60 -2.79 9.75
CA THR A 169 -12.04 -2.99 9.75
C THR A 169 -12.73 -1.88 10.53
N LEU A 170 -14.05 -1.78 10.43
CA LEU A 170 -14.81 -0.84 11.27
C LEU A 170 -14.59 -1.14 12.77
N ASP A 171 -14.48 -2.40 13.15
CA ASP A 171 -14.21 -2.80 14.54
C ASP A 171 -12.80 -2.37 14.98
N ASP A 172 -11.81 -2.41 14.10
CA ASP A 172 -10.48 -1.87 14.37
C ASP A 172 -10.53 -0.35 14.59
N VAL A 173 -11.37 0.38 13.82
CA VAL A 173 -11.56 1.84 14.00
C VAL A 173 -12.26 2.12 15.32
N ARG A 174 -13.27 1.32 15.72
CA ARG A 174 -13.91 1.40 17.05
C ARG A 174 -12.90 1.20 18.18
N ALA A 175 -11.99 0.24 18.01
CA ALA A 175 -10.94 -0.06 18.99
C ALA A 175 -9.90 1.05 19.17
N LEU A 176 -9.88 2.09 18.32
CA LEU A 176 -9.01 3.27 18.51
C LEU A 176 -9.38 4.11 19.73
N GLY A 177 -10.60 3.91 20.28
CA GLY A 177 -11.04 4.56 21.53
C GLY A 177 -11.35 6.05 21.38
N TRP A 178 -11.68 6.51 20.16
CA TRP A 178 -12.16 7.88 19.96
C TRP A 178 -13.56 8.08 20.55
N ASN A 179 -13.84 9.26 21.02
CA ASN A 179 -15.14 9.61 21.59
C ASN A 179 -16.13 10.06 20.50
N TYR A 180 -16.44 9.14 19.57
CA TYR A 180 -17.41 9.32 18.50
C TYR A 180 -18.54 8.30 18.63
N THR A 181 -19.70 8.58 18.07
CA THR A 181 -20.80 7.61 17.96
C THR A 181 -20.42 6.50 16.94
N ASP A 182 -21.14 5.38 16.98
CA ASP A 182 -20.95 4.31 15.98
C ASP A 182 -21.21 4.80 14.55
N GLU A 183 -22.19 5.69 14.38
CA GLU A 183 -22.51 6.34 13.11
C GLU A 183 -21.35 7.20 12.61
N ASP A 184 -20.76 7.99 13.49
CA ASP A 184 -19.59 8.81 13.19
C ASP A 184 -18.38 7.98 12.81
N LEU A 185 -18.14 6.88 13.54
CA LEU A 185 -17.04 5.96 13.23
C LEU A 185 -17.25 5.26 11.88
N ALA A 186 -18.51 4.94 11.51
CA ALA A 186 -18.84 4.41 10.19
C ALA A 186 -18.55 5.43 9.07
N LYS A 187 -18.88 6.71 9.28
CA LYS A 187 -18.52 7.79 8.33
C LYS A 187 -17.01 7.95 8.19
N ILE A 188 -16.29 8.00 9.31
CA ILE A 188 -14.80 8.06 9.30
C ILE A 188 -14.23 6.88 8.54
N TYR A 189 -14.69 5.66 8.82
CA TYR A 189 -14.28 4.45 8.12
C TYR A 189 -14.52 4.58 6.61
N HIS A 190 -15.71 5.00 6.21
CA HIS A 190 -16.07 5.14 4.80
C HIS A 190 -15.17 6.14 4.06
N VAL A 191 -14.98 7.35 4.61
CA VAL A 191 -14.19 8.39 3.95
C VAL A 191 -12.68 8.14 3.98
N THR A 192 -12.19 7.32 4.91
CA THR A 192 -10.75 6.99 5.03
C THR A 192 -10.38 5.65 4.41
N GLY A 193 -11.39 4.80 4.08
CA GLY A 193 -11.19 3.43 3.58
C GLY A 193 -10.58 2.49 4.62
N GLY A 194 -10.64 2.84 5.91
CA GLY A 194 -9.96 2.08 6.97
C GLY A 194 -8.44 2.10 6.86
N MET A 195 -7.86 2.99 6.03
CA MET A 195 -6.42 3.07 5.86
C MET A 195 -5.76 3.77 7.04
N PRO A 196 -4.87 3.12 7.80
CA PRO A 196 -4.19 3.74 8.94
C PRO A 196 -3.47 5.03 8.61
N GLY A 197 -2.87 5.12 7.40
CA GLY A 197 -2.22 6.35 6.94
C GLY A 197 -3.16 7.52 6.69
N ASN A 198 -4.47 7.25 6.51
CA ASN A 198 -5.51 8.28 6.41
C ASN A 198 -6.11 8.59 7.79
N LEU A 199 -6.33 7.55 8.60
CA LEU A 199 -6.89 7.66 9.94
C LEU A 199 -6.02 8.51 10.89
N VAL A 200 -4.69 8.54 10.71
CA VAL A 200 -3.79 9.38 11.53
C VAL A 200 -4.06 10.88 11.40
N HIS A 201 -4.79 11.30 10.37
CA HIS A 201 -5.15 12.68 10.14
C HIS A 201 -6.47 13.10 10.81
N ILE A 202 -7.20 12.16 11.39
CA ILE A 202 -8.42 12.48 12.17
C ILE A 202 -8.00 13.15 13.48
N ASP A 203 -8.58 14.31 13.74
CA ASP A 203 -8.45 15.03 15.00
C ASP A 203 -9.67 14.71 15.87
N SER A 204 -9.47 13.95 16.92
CA SER A 204 -10.56 13.52 17.81
C SER A 204 -11.15 14.65 18.67
N ALA A 205 -10.58 15.86 18.64
CA ALA A 205 -11.11 17.05 19.27
C ALA A 205 -12.16 17.76 18.40
N LEU A 206 -12.23 17.43 17.10
CA LEU A 206 -13.17 17.99 16.14
C LEU A 206 -14.35 17.02 15.91
N SER A 207 -15.48 17.54 15.48
CA SER A 207 -16.57 16.70 14.96
C SER A 207 -16.15 15.95 13.70
N VAL A 208 -16.92 14.92 13.33
CA VAL A 208 -16.68 14.17 12.10
C VAL A 208 -16.80 15.05 10.86
N ASP A 209 -17.83 15.91 10.83
CA ASP A 209 -18.06 16.84 9.72
C ASP A 209 -16.87 17.81 9.55
N GLU A 210 -16.37 18.39 10.65
CA GLU A 210 -15.21 19.28 10.62
C GLU A 210 -13.95 18.54 10.12
N ASN A 211 -13.74 17.29 10.53
CA ASN A 211 -12.64 16.47 10.02
C ASN A 211 -12.78 16.22 8.52
N ILE A 212 -13.95 15.82 8.03
CA ILE A 212 -14.17 15.54 6.61
C ILE A 212 -13.94 16.79 5.77
N VAL A 213 -14.52 17.92 6.17
CA VAL A 213 -14.33 19.20 5.46
C VAL A 213 -12.85 19.60 5.44
N ARG A 214 -12.18 19.54 6.58
CA ARG A 214 -10.77 19.88 6.70
C ARG A 214 -9.87 19.01 5.82
N LEU A 215 -10.15 17.71 5.73
CA LEU A 215 -9.32 16.76 5.04
C LEU A 215 -9.57 16.70 3.54
N PHE A 216 -10.83 16.82 3.10
CA PHE A 216 -11.21 16.56 1.71
C PHE A 216 -11.74 17.78 0.96
N PHE A 217 -12.37 18.73 1.64
CA PHE A 217 -13.07 19.87 1.01
C PHE A 217 -12.36 21.22 1.17
N LYS A 218 -11.07 21.17 1.47
CA LYS A 218 -10.19 22.35 1.45
C LYS A 218 -9.03 22.10 0.48
N PRO A 219 -8.57 23.11 -0.30
CA PRO A 219 -7.46 22.96 -1.23
C PRO A 219 -6.17 22.41 -0.56
N GLN A 220 -5.95 22.79 0.71
CA GLN A 220 -4.82 22.35 1.52
C GLN A 220 -5.11 21.08 2.32
N GLY A 221 -6.30 20.49 2.19
CA GLY A 221 -6.69 19.26 2.86
C GLY A 221 -5.77 18.11 2.42
N VAL A 222 -5.19 17.42 3.41
CA VAL A 222 -4.17 16.40 3.13
C VAL A 222 -4.70 15.25 2.28
N LEU A 223 -5.99 14.95 2.35
CA LEU A 223 -6.66 13.89 1.59
C LEU A 223 -7.41 14.43 0.35
N CYS A 224 -7.46 15.76 0.16
CA CYS A 224 -8.17 16.39 -0.97
C CYS A 224 -7.70 15.86 -2.33
N MET A 225 -6.40 15.62 -2.50
CA MET A 225 -5.80 15.14 -3.75
C MET A 225 -5.14 13.76 -3.60
N GLU A 226 -5.30 13.09 -2.46
CA GLU A 226 -4.57 11.84 -2.19
C GLU A 226 -4.99 10.69 -3.12
N PRO A 227 -6.27 10.42 -3.41
CA PRO A 227 -6.65 9.39 -4.36
C PRO A 227 -6.07 9.62 -5.76
N GLN A 228 -6.05 10.87 -6.24
CA GLN A 228 -5.45 11.20 -7.53
C GLN A 228 -3.94 10.99 -7.54
N ARG A 229 -3.24 11.37 -6.47
CA ARG A 229 -1.78 11.14 -6.34
C ARG A 229 -1.46 9.65 -6.38
N LEU A 230 -2.28 8.82 -5.74
CA LEU A 230 -2.11 7.36 -5.77
C LEU A 230 -2.27 6.80 -7.17
N VAL A 231 -3.32 7.20 -7.90
CA VAL A 231 -3.52 6.79 -9.29
C VAL A 231 -2.34 7.24 -10.16
N MET A 232 -1.90 8.51 -10.03
CA MET A 232 -0.76 9.07 -10.79
C MET A 232 0.56 8.36 -10.51
N ARG A 233 0.77 7.88 -9.30
CA ARG A 233 2.00 7.19 -8.90
C ARG A 233 2.18 5.86 -9.61
N TYR A 234 1.09 5.14 -9.88
CA TYR A 234 1.13 3.77 -10.36
C TYR A 234 0.59 3.60 -11.79
N ILE A 235 -0.22 4.53 -12.29
CA ILE A 235 -0.87 4.44 -13.61
C ILE A 235 -0.39 5.56 -14.52
N ARG A 236 0.30 5.20 -15.62
CA ARG A 236 0.84 6.18 -16.58
C ARG A 236 -0.25 7.01 -17.27
N ASN A 237 -1.35 6.39 -17.66
CA ASN A 237 -2.50 7.10 -18.28
C ASN A 237 -3.57 7.37 -17.22
N THR A 238 -3.30 8.34 -16.37
CA THR A 238 -4.17 8.73 -15.25
C THR A 238 -5.53 9.22 -15.71
N GLY A 239 -5.62 9.94 -16.83
CA GLY A 239 -6.89 10.42 -17.36
C GLY A 239 -7.87 9.28 -17.67
N ALA A 240 -7.39 8.20 -18.27
CA ALA A 240 -8.23 7.04 -18.56
C ALA A 240 -8.64 6.29 -17.27
N ALA A 241 -7.76 6.19 -16.28
CA ALA A 241 -8.11 5.61 -14.98
C ALA A 241 -9.16 6.46 -14.25
N ASN A 242 -9.00 7.79 -14.24
CA ASN A 242 -10.00 8.70 -13.66
C ASN A 242 -11.36 8.59 -14.34
N ALA A 243 -11.41 8.46 -15.66
CA ALA A 243 -12.66 8.29 -16.39
C ALA A 243 -13.41 7.01 -15.95
N ILE A 244 -12.70 5.90 -15.76
CA ILE A 244 -13.28 4.64 -15.27
C ILE A 244 -13.77 4.79 -13.84
N LEU A 245 -12.95 5.35 -12.93
CA LEU A 245 -13.29 5.48 -11.52
C LEU A 245 -14.45 6.47 -11.31
N TYR A 246 -14.48 7.54 -12.11
CA TYR A 246 -15.60 8.47 -12.08
C TYR A 246 -16.90 7.81 -12.59
N ALA A 247 -16.85 7.07 -13.72
CA ALA A 247 -18.00 6.32 -14.22
C ALA A 247 -18.51 5.30 -13.20
N LEU A 248 -17.58 4.58 -12.53
CA LEU A 248 -17.91 3.62 -11.47
C LEU A 248 -18.63 4.27 -10.29
N ALA A 249 -18.24 5.50 -9.93
CA ALA A 249 -18.85 6.24 -8.83
C ALA A 249 -20.28 6.77 -9.15
N GLN A 250 -20.64 6.85 -10.43
CA GLN A 250 -21.94 7.39 -10.89
C GLN A 250 -22.96 6.31 -11.30
N LEU A 251 -22.52 5.06 -11.46
CA LEU A 251 -23.39 3.98 -11.95
C LEU A 251 -23.94 3.13 -10.79
N ASP A 252 -25.23 2.86 -10.79
CA ASP A 252 -25.89 1.97 -9.82
C ASP A 252 -25.50 0.49 -10.03
N LYS A 253 -25.29 0.08 -11.28
CA LYS A 253 -24.93 -1.29 -11.67
C LYS A 253 -23.75 -1.28 -12.64
N PRO A 254 -22.54 -1.19 -12.14
CA PRO A 254 -21.37 -0.99 -12.99
C PRO A 254 -20.84 -2.28 -13.61
N PHE A 255 -21.57 -2.82 -14.62
CA PHE A 255 -21.07 -3.90 -15.45
C PHE A 255 -19.96 -3.43 -16.39
N TYR A 256 -19.11 -4.37 -16.83
CA TYR A 256 -17.97 -4.07 -17.72
C TYR A 256 -18.35 -3.25 -18.97
N THR A 257 -19.47 -3.61 -19.63
CA THR A 257 -19.93 -2.93 -20.84
C THR A 257 -20.43 -1.52 -20.58
N GLU A 258 -21.12 -1.32 -19.46
CA GLU A 258 -21.65 -0.01 -19.03
C GLU A 258 -20.51 0.93 -18.61
N LEU A 259 -19.55 0.41 -17.85
CA LEU A 259 -18.33 1.16 -17.49
C LEU A 259 -17.50 1.55 -18.71
N CYS A 260 -17.33 0.62 -19.68
CA CYS A 260 -16.61 0.91 -20.91
C CYS A 260 -17.29 2.01 -21.71
N HIS A 261 -18.63 1.98 -21.81
CA HIS A 261 -19.40 3.00 -22.50
C HIS A 261 -19.36 4.34 -21.75
N ALA A 262 -19.61 4.34 -20.43
CA ALA A 262 -19.65 5.55 -19.62
C ALA A 262 -18.28 6.24 -19.48
N SER A 263 -17.18 5.49 -19.56
CA SER A 263 -15.82 6.05 -19.56
C SER A 263 -15.37 6.65 -20.87
N GLU A 264 -16.15 6.45 -21.95
CA GLU A 264 -15.84 6.92 -23.32
C GLU A 264 -14.44 6.47 -23.85
N LEU A 265 -13.92 5.36 -23.34
CA LEU A 265 -12.60 4.85 -23.69
C LEU A 265 -12.68 3.80 -24.81
N LYS A 266 -11.62 3.73 -25.61
CA LYS A 266 -11.43 2.60 -26.54
C LYS A 266 -11.23 1.31 -25.75
N SER A 267 -11.82 0.20 -26.20
CA SER A 267 -11.84 -1.09 -25.50
C SER A 267 -10.46 -1.58 -25.03
N GLY A 268 -9.39 -1.38 -25.82
CA GLY A 268 -8.03 -1.78 -25.44
C GLY A 268 -7.48 -0.93 -24.29
N THR A 269 -7.69 0.39 -24.30
CA THR A 269 -7.29 1.28 -23.23
C THR A 269 -8.08 0.98 -21.95
N PHE A 270 -9.39 0.79 -22.09
CA PHE A 270 -10.28 0.42 -21.00
C PHE A 270 -9.83 -0.88 -20.32
N ALA A 271 -9.63 -1.97 -21.11
CA ALA A 271 -9.21 -3.26 -20.56
C ALA A 271 -7.88 -3.18 -19.77
N THR A 272 -6.90 -2.44 -20.33
CA THR A 272 -5.61 -2.27 -19.65
C THR A 272 -5.77 -1.51 -18.34
N ARG A 273 -6.54 -0.42 -18.32
CA ARG A 273 -6.74 0.37 -17.09
C ARG A 273 -7.57 -0.37 -16.05
N MET A 274 -8.56 -1.15 -16.47
CA MET A 274 -9.31 -2.02 -15.56
C MET A 274 -8.39 -3.04 -14.87
N ALA A 275 -7.45 -3.64 -15.62
CA ALA A 275 -6.47 -4.54 -15.04
C ALA A 275 -5.59 -3.82 -13.98
N ASP A 276 -5.06 -2.63 -14.31
CA ASP A 276 -4.25 -1.85 -13.36
C ASP A 276 -5.03 -1.51 -12.07
N LEU A 277 -6.30 -1.10 -12.21
CA LEU A 277 -7.15 -0.73 -11.06
C LEU A 277 -7.52 -1.94 -10.18
N LEU A 278 -7.69 -3.11 -10.78
CA LEU A 278 -7.88 -4.37 -10.06
C LEU A 278 -6.61 -4.77 -9.30
N ASP A 279 -5.45 -4.70 -9.96
CA ASP A 279 -4.14 -5.00 -9.35
C ASP A 279 -3.84 -4.08 -8.16
N MET A 280 -4.28 -2.82 -8.25
CA MET A 280 -4.15 -1.84 -7.15
C MET A 280 -5.13 -2.09 -5.99
N GLU A 281 -6.01 -3.07 -6.09
CA GLU A 281 -7.10 -3.28 -5.13
C GLU A 281 -7.95 -1.99 -4.87
N ILE A 282 -8.01 -1.08 -5.86
CA ILE A 282 -8.90 0.10 -5.80
C ILE A 282 -10.32 -0.34 -6.11
N ILE A 283 -10.46 -1.20 -7.13
CA ILE A 283 -11.73 -1.81 -7.53
C ILE A 283 -11.66 -3.32 -7.37
N GLY A 284 -12.81 -3.91 -7.14
CA GLY A 284 -13.02 -5.35 -7.12
C GLY A 284 -14.08 -5.76 -8.13
N ARG A 285 -14.20 -7.06 -8.36
CA ARG A 285 -15.28 -7.63 -9.16
C ARG A 285 -15.99 -8.75 -8.41
N ILE A 286 -17.31 -8.75 -8.47
CA ILE A 286 -18.13 -9.87 -8.03
C ILE A 286 -18.49 -10.67 -9.29
N GLN A 287 -18.08 -11.93 -9.35
CA GLN A 287 -18.53 -12.80 -10.44
C GLN A 287 -19.98 -13.17 -10.20
N GLY A 288 -20.86 -12.74 -11.09
CA GLY A 288 -22.24 -13.20 -11.13
C GLY A 288 -22.30 -14.68 -11.53
N GLY A 289 -22.39 -15.58 -10.55
CA GLY A 289 -22.50 -17.02 -10.74
C GLY A 289 -21.21 -17.68 -11.28
N SER A 290 -20.96 -18.92 -10.94
CA SER A 290 -19.70 -19.65 -11.08
C SER A 290 -19.17 -19.86 -12.52
N ARG A 291 -19.78 -19.35 -13.59
CA ARG A 291 -19.35 -19.54 -15.02
C ARG A 291 -19.80 -18.46 -16.00
N GLY A 292 -20.15 -17.22 -15.56
CA GLY A 292 -20.55 -16.16 -16.50
C GLY A 292 -19.36 -15.51 -17.23
N PRO A 293 -19.53 -15.03 -18.50
CA PRO A 293 -18.52 -14.23 -19.18
C PRO A 293 -18.18 -12.96 -18.40
N LEU A 294 -16.94 -12.50 -18.44
CA LEU A 294 -16.43 -11.28 -17.76
C LEU A 294 -17.30 -10.02 -17.96
N ARG A 295 -18.02 -9.95 -19.09
CA ARG A 295 -18.94 -8.84 -19.42
C ARG A 295 -20.13 -8.68 -18.47
N TYR A 296 -20.42 -9.68 -17.64
CA TYR A 296 -21.51 -9.65 -16.65
C TYR A 296 -21.00 -9.62 -15.20
N ALA A 297 -19.72 -9.35 -15.00
CA ALA A 297 -19.17 -9.15 -13.66
C ALA A 297 -19.54 -7.74 -13.17
N ASP A 298 -20.04 -7.66 -11.93
CA ASP A 298 -20.24 -6.40 -11.23
C ASP A 298 -18.90 -5.89 -10.70
N TYR A 299 -18.62 -4.60 -10.91
CA TYR A 299 -17.45 -3.95 -10.37
C TYR A 299 -17.86 -3.03 -9.21
N HIS A 300 -16.99 -2.90 -8.22
CA HIS A 300 -17.21 -2.06 -7.05
C HIS A 300 -15.89 -1.50 -6.54
N PHE A 301 -15.96 -0.41 -5.77
CA PHE A 301 -14.79 0.05 -5.05
C PHE A 301 -14.49 -0.89 -3.87
N VAL A 302 -13.25 -1.37 -3.79
CA VAL A 302 -12.73 -2.09 -2.62
C VAL A 302 -12.36 -1.08 -1.54
N ASN A 303 -11.80 0.06 -1.95
CA ASN A 303 -11.42 1.14 -1.05
C ASN A 303 -12.49 2.24 -1.08
N THR A 304 -13.26 2.34 0.00
CA THR A 304 -14.38 3.28 0.11
C THR A 304 -13.95 4.76 0.06
N MET A 305 -12.71 5.10 0.43
CA MET A 305 -12.19 6.45 0.23
C MET A 305 -12.20 6.86 -1.25
N PHE A 306 -11.82 5.94 -2.16
CA PHE A 306 -11.89 6.22 -3.59
C PHE A 306 -13.32 6.44 -4.05
N GLN A 307 -14.27 5.61 -3.59
CA GLN A 307 -15.70 5.80 -3.87
C GLN A 307 -16.15 7.18 -3.44
N PHE A 308 -15.94 7.54 -2.18
CA PHE A 308 -16.29 8.86 -1.62
C PHE A 308 -15.67 10.00 -2.44
N TRP A 309 -14.37 9.87 -2.75
CA TRP A 309 -13.64 10.93 -3.44
C TRP A 309 -14.11 11.14 -4.87
N TYR A 310 -14.31 10.06 -5.66
CA TYR A 310 -14.81 10.18 -7.05
C TYR A 310 -16.28 10.56 -7.11
N GLN A 311 -17.04 10.31 -6.06
CA GLN A 311 -18.44 10.69 -5.99
C GLN A 311 -18.62 12.17 -5.63
N PHE A 312 -17.82 12.70 -4.69
CA PHE A 312 -18.09 14.01 -4.09
C PHE A 312 -16.98 15.04 -4.25
N VAL A 313 -15.72 14.63 -4.25
CA VAL A 313 -14.57 15.55 -4.29
C VAL A 313 -14.13 15.80 -5.73
N PHE A 314 -13.88 14.76 -6.50
CA PHE A 314 -13.37 14.85 -7.87
C PHE A 314 -14.24 15.74 -8.78
N PRO A 315 -15.58 15.59 -8.85
CA PRO A 315 -16.41 16.40 -9.71
C PRO A 315 -16.52 17.86 -9.28
N ASN A 316 -16.15 18.18 -8.03
CA ASN A 316 -16.30 19.52 -7.45
C ASN A 316 -14.95 20.16 -7.09
N LEU A 317 -13.83 19.72 -7.71
CA LEU A 317 -12.49 20.22 -7.40
C LEU A 317 -12.32 21.72 -7.70
N GLU A 318 -13.00 22.22 -8.73
CA GLU A 318 -12.93 23.64 -9.07
C GLU A 318 -13.59 24.50 -7.99
N GLU A 319 -14.76 24.13 -7.53
CA GLU A 319 -15.51 24.81 -6.48
C GLU A 319 -14.77 24.74 -5.14
N ILE A 320 -14.18 23.58 -4.83
CA ILE A 320 -13.36 23.40 -3.63
C ILE A 320 -12.15 24.34 -3.68
N ASN A 321 -11.46 24.44 -4.84
CA ASN A 321 -10.34 25.34 -5.02
C ASN A 321 -10.74 26.81 -4.94
N CYS A 322 -11.97 27.16 -5.32
CA CYS A 322 -12.55 28.49 -5.15
C CYS A 322 -13.05 28.78 -3.71
N GLY A 323 -12.84 27.85 -2.76
CA GLY A 323 -13.22 28.05 -1.36
C GLY A 323 -14.67 27.66 -1.01
N GLN A 324 -15.39 27.02 -1.93
CA GLN A 324 -16.79 26.59 -1.73
C GLN A 324 -16.91 25.18 -1.13
N GLY A 325 -15.82 24.58 -0.67
CA GLY A 325 -15.80 23.19 -0.22
C GLY A 325 -16.76 22.89 0.94
N GLN A 326 -16.95 23.84 1.88
CA GLN A 326 -17.95 23.68 2.94
C GLN A 326 -19.36 23.56 2.38
N TYR A 327 -19.72 24.43 1.42
CA TYR A 327 -21.04 24.38 0.77
C TYR A 327 -21.27 23.05 0.03
N ILE A 328 -20.26 22.57 -0.73
CA ILE A 328 -20.32 21.28 -1.42
C ILE A 328 -20.53 20.13 -0.42
N TYR A 329 -19.78 20.15 0.69
CA TYR A 329 -19.95 19.14 1.73
C TYR A 329 -21.37 19.14 2.30
N ASP A 330 -21.87 20.30 2.75
CA ASP A 330 -23.16 20.42 3.42
C ASP A 330 -24.35 20.07 2.52
N THR A 331 -24.25 20.40 1.23
CA THR A 331 -25.37 20.26 0.28
C THR A 331 -25.35 18.94 -0.52
N ILE A 332 -24.18 18.35 -0.74
CA ILE A 332 -24.03 17.19 -1.64
C ILE A 332 -23.54 15.95 -0.88
N ALA A 333 -22.42 16.04 -0.15
CA ALA A 333 -21.78 14.86 0.44
C ALA A 333 -22.44 14.43 1.76
N LYS A 334 -22.69 15.37 2.68
CA LYS A 334 -23.24 15.09 4.00
C LYS A 334 -24.59 14.37 3.97
N PRO A 335 -25.59 14.78 3.15
CA PRO A 335 -26.88 14.08 3.10
C PRO A 335 -26.74 12.60 2.74
N VAL A 336 -25.77 12.24 1.88
CA VAL A 336 -25.53 10.86 1.50
C VAL A 336 -24.81 10.11 2.62
N LEU A 337 -23.77 10.72 3.23
CA LEU A 337 -23.06 10.11 4.36
C LEU A 337 -24.00 9.84 5.56
N ASP A 338 -24.98 10.71 5.80
CA ASP A 338 -25.96 10.54 6.87
C ASP A 338 -26.91 9.34 6.63
N THR A 339 -26.97 8.80 5.41
CA THR A 339 -27.73 7.57 5.09
C THR A 339 -26.92 6.29 5.25
N LEU A 340 -25.59 6.37 5.43
CA LEU A 340 -24.72 5.22 5.64
C LEU A 340 -24.71 4.72 7.10
N ALA A 341 -25.35 5.45 7.97
CA ALA A 341 -25.38 5.23 9.42
C ALA A 341 -26.47 4.25 9.87
#